data_a0d29975c640d6f84e19f78d1385291d
#
_entry.id   a0d29975c640d6f84e19f78d1385291d
#
_cell.length_a   1.000
_cell.length_b   1.000
_cell.length_c   1.000
_cell.angle_alpha   90.00
_cell.angle_beta   90.00
_cell.angle_gamma   90.00
#
_symmetry.space_group_name_H-M   'P 1'
#
loop_
_entity.id
_entity.type
_entity.pdbx_description
1 polymer ?
#
loop_
_entity_poly.entity_id
_entity_poly.type
_entity_poly.pdbx_seq_one_letter_code
_entity_poly.pdbx_strand_id
1 'polypeptide(L)'
;MDDDERTPTRELSEEECWRHLADAPFGRVAATAAGEIDIFPVNHAVDGRTIVFRTSPGTKLLELTIRNHVAFEVDGYTETDAFSVVVKGTAEEFDRQSEVAAAERLGITPWAPEEKDRWVRITATEVRGRTFERPRTAERG
;
A
#
# COMPACT_ATOMS: atom_id res chain seq x y z
N MET A 1 -16.34 14.13 -27.47
CA MET A 1 -16.51 13.82 -27.01
C MET A 1 -16.28 13.64 -26.09
N ASP A 2 -16.57 13.24 -25.59
CA ASP A 2 -16.36 13.34 -24.59
C ASP A 2 -16.07 12.22 -23.89
N ASP A 3 -14.87 11.99 -23.51
CA ASP A 3 -14.42 10.91 -22.75
C ASP A 3 -15.05 10.82 -21.43
N ASP A 4 -15.45 11.93 -20.93
CA ASP A 4 -16.04 11.97 -19.61
C ASP A 4 -17.28 11.15 -19.54
N GLU A 5 -17.97 11.05 -20.64
CA GLU A 5 -19.20 10.30 -20.62
C GLU A 5 -18.97 8.83 -20.56
N ARG A 6 -17.80 8.38 -20.95
CA ARG A 6 -17.55 6.96 -21.05
C ARG A 6 -17.01 6.34 -19.79
N THR A 7 -16.22 7.08 -19.04
CA THR A 7 -15.55 6.51 -17.88
C THR A 7 -15.55 7.51 -16.75
N PRO A 8 -16.67 7.62 -16.07
CA PRO A 8 -16.70 8.55 -14.95
C PRO A 8 -15.73 8.10 -13.87
N THR A 9 -15.02 9.05 -13.34
CA THR A 9 -14.08 8.85 -12.27
C THR A 9 -14.64 9.48 -11.01
N ARG A 10 -14.58 8.78 -9.93
CA ARG A 10 -15.07 9.27 -8.65
C ARG A 10 -13.97 9.17 -7.62
N GLU A 11 -13.80 10.22 -6.84
CA GLU A 11 -12.88 10.16 -5.72
C GLU A 11 -13.46 9.30 -4.63
N LEU A 12 -12.60 8.49 -4.03
CA LEU A 12 -12.98 7.68 -2.88
C LEU A 12 -12.89 8.53 -1.61
N SER A 13 -13.81 8.31 -0.69
CA SER A 13 -13.68 8.91 0.62
C SER A 13 -12.50 8.29 1.34
N GLU A 14 -12.05 8.96 2.40
CA GLU A 14 -10.95 8.41 3.16
C GLU A 14 -11.31 7.06 3.75
N GLU A 15 -12.53 6.91 4.21
CA GLU A 15 -12.98 5.64 4.75
C GLU A 15 -12.94 4.54 3.70
N GLU A 16 -13.38 4.85 2.49
CA GLU A 16 -13.31 3.88 1.40
C GLU A 16 -11.88 3.51 1.08
N CYS A 17 -10.99 4.50 1.10
CA CYS A 17 -9.58 4.24 0.84
C CYS A 17 -9.01 3.24 1.85
N TRP A 18 -9.29 3.46 3.13
CA TRP A 18 -8.74 2.56 4.15
C TRP A 18 -9.35 1.17 4.05
N ARG A 19 -10.60 1.07 3.61
CA ARG A 19 -11.20 -0.23 3.39
C ARG A 19 -10.47 -0.99 2.27
N HIS A 20 -10.18 -0.30 1.18
CA HIS A 20 -9.42 -0.93 0.10
C HIS A 20 -8.03 -1.33 0.55
N LEU A 21 -7.38 -0.46 1.32
CA LEU A 21 -6.05 -0.77 1.84
C LEU A 21 -6.06 -2.02 2.72
N ALA A 22 -7.08 -2.14 3.56
CA ALA A 22 -7.17 -3.27 4.46
C ALA A 22 -7.51 -4.57 3.72
N ASP A 23 -8.29 -4.47 2.65
CA ASP A 23 -8.73 -5.66 1.93
C ASP A 23 -7.70 -6.18 0.94
N ALA A 24 -6.75 -5.34 0.54
CA ALA A 24 -5.78 -5.75 -0.46
C ALA A 24 -4.80 -6.75 0.13
N PRO A 25 -4.47 -7.81 -0.60
CA PRO A 25 -3.55 -8.83 -0.06
C PRO A 25 -2.11 -8.33 0.01
N PHE A 26 -1.74 -7.36 -0.79
CA PHE A 26 -0.41 -6.79 -0.75
C PHE A 26 -0.47 -5.43 -1.40
N GLY A 27 0.60 -4.66 -1.19
CA GLY A 27 0.73 -3.36 -1.81
C GLY A 27 2.15 -3.12 -2.24
N ARG A 28 2.43 -1.91 -2.67
CA ARG A 28 3.76 -1.54 -3.14
C ARG A 28 4.22 -0.30 -2.40
N VAL A 29 5.46 -0.35 -1.94
CA VAL A 29 6.09 0.79 -1.28
C VAL A 29 7.06 1.41 -2.26
N ALA A 30 6.98 2.72 -2.45
CA ALA A 30 7.93 3.46 -3.26
C ALA A 30 8.74 4.36 -2.34
N ALA A 31 10.05 4.34 -2.51
CA ALA A 31 10.95 5.14 -1.68
C ALA A 31 12.09 5.64 -2.54
N THR A 32 12.71 6.74 -2.10
CA THR A 32 13.81 7.33 -2.83
C THR A 32 15.00 7.49 -1.90
N ALA A 33 16.19 7.34 -2.46
CA ALA A 33 17.41 7.64 -1.77
C ALA A 33 18.47 7.98 -2.79
N ALA A 34 19.21 9.05 -2.57
CA ALA A 34 20.31 9.46 -3.45
C ALA A 34 19.85 9.56 -4.91
N GLY A 35 18.65 10.05 -5.13
CA GLY A 35 18.16 10.27 -6.48
C GLY A 35 17.57 9.05 -7.16
N GLU A 36 17.59 7.91 -6.52
CA GLU A 36 17.01 6.70 -7.08
C GLU A 36 15.65 6.44 -6.46
N ILE A 37 14.74 5.95 -7.28
CA ILE A 37 13.41 5.57 -6.86
C ILE A 37 13.30 4.07 -6.99
N ASP A 38 12.87 3.42 -5.92
CA ASP A 38 12.67 1.97 -5.93
C ASP A 38 11.26 1.65 -5.47
N ILE A 39 10.72 0.55 -5.99
CA ILE A 39 9.38 0.09 -5.66
C ILE A 39 9.48 -1.36 -5.22
N PHE A 40 8.83 -1.68 -4.11
CA PHE A 40 8.88 -3.00 -3.53
C PHE A 40 7.47 -3.52 -3.23
N PRO A 41 7.15 -4.75 -3.62
CA PRO A 41 5.90 -5.35 -3.16
C PRO A 41 6.07 -5.83 -1.73
N VAL A 42 5.05 -5.62 -0.91
CA VAL A 42 5.10 -6.05 0.47
C VAL A 42 3.73 -6.58 0.87
N ASN A 43 3.74 -7.56 1.75
CA ASN A 43 2.53 -7.94 2.45
C ASN A 43 2.36 -6.97 3.60
N HIS A 44 1.15 -6.48 3.76
CA HIS A 44 0.91 -5.42 4.73
C HIS A 44 -0.34 -5.69 5.51
N ALA A 45 -0.50 -4.94 6.58
CA ALA A 45 -1.76 -4.87 7.32
C ALA A 45 -2.00 -3.43 7.68
N VAL A 46 -3.26 -3.10 7.89
CA VAL A 46 -3.67 -1.76 8.27
C VAL A 46 -3.93 -1.75 9.77
N ASP A 47 -3.41 -0.73 10.43
CA ASP A 47 -3.58 -0.56 11.86
C ASP A 47 -3.90 0.91 12.10
N GLY A 48 -5.20 1.23 12.23
CA GLY A 48 -5.64 2.61 12.31
C GLY A 48 -5.34 3.34 11.03
N ARG A 49 -4.63 4.43 11.12
CA ARG A 49 -4.22 5.19 9.94
C ARG A 49 -2.76 4.90 9.59
N THR A 50 -2.34 3.69 9.82
CA THR A 50 -0.96 3.29 9.52
C THR A 50 -0.98 1.98 8.75
N ILE A 51 0.12 1.74 8.06
CA ILE A 51 0.34 0.53 7.30
C ILE A 51 1.59 -0.12 7.86
N VAL A 52 1.50 -1.41 8.17
CA VAL A 52 2.58 -2.14 8.84
C VAL A 52 3.01 -3.30 7.96
N PHE A 53 4.31 -3.49 7.83
CA PHE A 53 4.83 -4.65 7.10
C PHE A 53 6.14 -5.12 7.72
N ARG A 54 6.55 -6.34 7.36
CA ARG A 54 7.79 -6.94 7.85
C ARG A 54 8.82 -6.98 6.74
N THR A 55 10.08 -6.91 7.10
CA THR A 55 11.16 -7.07 6.15
C THR A 55 12.37 -7.64 6.87
N SER A 56 13.36 -8.08 6.10
CA SER A 56 14.58 -8.64 6.67
C SER A 56 15.59 -7.54 6.96
N PRO A 57 16.43 -7.75 7.98
CA PRO A 57 17.48 -6.77 8.23
C PRO A 57 18.43 -6.67 7.06
N GLY A 58 18.96 -5.48 6.82
CA GLY A 58 19.94 -5.29 5.77
C GLY A 58 19.37 -5.25 4.38
N THR A 59 18.06 -5.28 4.22
CA THR A 59 17.47 -5.20 2.89
C THR A 59 17.45 -3.77 2.42
N LYS A 60 17.47 -3.61 1.08
CA LYS A 60 17.35 -2.29 0.51
C LYS A 60 16.03 -1.65 0.90
N LEU A 61 14.97 -2.44 0.95
CA LEU A 61 13.67 -1.93 1.37
C LEU A 61 13.75 -1.30 2.75
N LEU A 62 14.35 -2.00 3.71
CA LEU A 62 14.44 -1.46 5.05
C LEU A 62 15.26 -0.18 5.06
N GLU A 63 16.39 -0.18 4.37
CA GLU A 63 17.27 0.98 4.39
C GLU A 63 16.62 2.21 3.76
N LEU A 64 15.84 1.99 2.69
CA LEU A 64 15.24 3.11 2.01
C LEU A 64 14.02 3.66 2.72
N THR A 65 13.37 2.84 3.54
CA THR A 65 12.12 3.29 4.17
C THR A 65 12.31 3.88 5.55
N ILE A 66 13.39 3.54 6.25
CA ILE A 66 13.55 4.01 7.62
C ILE A 66 13.63 5.53 7.65
N ARG A 67 12.74 6.15 8.46
CA ARG A 67 12.73 7.58 8.70
C ARG A 67 12.65 8.38 7.42
N ASN A 68 11.91 7.86 6.46
CA ASN A 68 11.86 8.49 5.16
C ASN A 68 10.41 8.71 4.76
N HIS A 69 10.22 9.66 3.84
CA HIS A 69 8.94 9.84 3.21
C HIS A 69 8.78 8.78 2.14
N VAL A 70 7.65 8.10 2.16
CA VAL A 70 7.40 7.01 1.24
C VAL A 70 5.99 7.14 0.69
N ALA A 71 5.71 6.41 -0.37
CA ALA A 71 4.36 6.25 -0.86
C ALA A 71 4.02 4.76 -0.83
N PHE A 72 2.76 4.47 -0.58
CA PHE A 72 2.26 3.11 -0.55
C PHE A 72 1.02 3.05 -1.44
N GLU A 73 0.90 2.01 -2.24
CA GLU A 73 -0.16 1.97 -3.23
C GLU A 73 -0.78 0.58 -3.28
N VAL A 74 -2.12 0.56 -3.38
CA VAL A 74 -2.83 -0.66 -3.75
C VAL A 74 -3.75 -0.31 -4.91
N ASP A 75 -4.03 -1.31 -5.74
CA ASP A 75 -4.99 -1.13 -6.81
C ASP A 75 -5.63 -2.47 -7.12
N GLY A 76 -6.70 -2.42 -7.88
CA GLY A 76 -7.39 -3.63 -8.25
C GLY A 76 -8.49 -3.32 -9.24
N TYR A 77 -9.12 -4.39 -9.71
CA TYR A 77 -10.21 -4.20 -10.64
C TYR A 77 -11.14 -5.41 -10.64
N THR A 78 -12.36 -5.16 -11.06
CA THR A 78 -13.32 -6.18 -11.38
C THR A 78 -13.60 -6.07 -12.87
N GLU A 79 -14.62 -6.76 -13.33
CA GLU A 79 -14.99 -6.66 -14.74
C GLU A 79 -15.51 -5.27 -15.08
N THR A 80 -16.09 -4.59 -14.12
CA THR A 80 -16.76 -3.32 -14.40
C THR A 80 -16.06 -2.12 -13.83
N ASP A 81 -15.21 -2.31 -12.82
CA ASP A 81 -14.65 -1.19 -12.09
C ASP A 81 -13.16 -1.39 -11.83
N ALA A 82 -12.49 -0.30 -11.59
CA ALA A 82 -11.10 -0.31 -11.15
C ALA A 82 -10.93 0.74 -10.07
N PHE A 83 -9.93 0.53 -9.22
CA PHE A 83 -9.64 1.51 -8.19
C PHE A 83 -8.14 1.58 -7.96
N SER A 84 -7.71 2.70 -7.42
CA SER A 84 -6.35 2.84 -6.93
C SER A 84 -6.37 3.71 -5.69
N VAL A 85 -5.49 3.40 -4.74
CA VAL A 85 -5.35 4.16 -3.52
C VAL A 85 -3.86 4.38 -3.28
N VAL A 86 -3.50 5.63 -3.03
CA VAL A 86 -2.12 6.01 -2.75
C VAL A 86 -2.08 6.67 -1.40
N VAL A 87 -1.16 6.21 -0.56
CA VAL A 87 -0.90 6.78 0.74
C VAL A 87 0.48 7.39 0.71
N LYS A 88 0.61 8.61 1.17
CA LYS A 88 1.92 9.22 1.40
C LYS A 88 2.11 9.35 2.88
N GLY A 89 3.31 9.08 3.33
CA GLY A 89 3.55 9.13 4.76
C GLY A 89 5.00 8.97 5.09
N THR A 90 5.26 8.80 6.38
CA THR A 90 6.60 8.64 6.90
C THR A 90 6.73 7.24 7.45
N ALA A 91 7.82 6.58 7.09
CA ALA A 91 8.06 5.20 7.50
C ALA A 91 9.06 5.18 8.63
N GLU A 92 8.81 4.35 9.62
CA GLU A 92 9.69 4.15 10.75
C GLU A 92 9.77 2.69 11.09
N GLU A 93 10.94 2.27 11.47
CA GLU A 93 11.12 0.93 11.99
C GLU A 93 10.71 0.92 13.45
N PHE A 94 10.08 -0.15 13.88
CA PHE A 94 9.80 -0.34 15.29
C PHE A 94 10.17 -1.76 15.68
N ASP A 95 10.71 -1.88 16.89
CA ASP A 95 11.13 -3.19 17.37
C ASP A 95 10.79 -3.40 18.84
N ARG A 96 9.97 -2.51 19.39
CA ARG A 96 9.55 -2.72 20.76
C ARG A 96 8.68 -3.95 20.83
N GLN A 97 8.94 -4.75 21.82
CA GLN A 97 8.34 -6.07 21.86
C GLN A 97 6.82 -6.02 21.86
N SER A 98 6.25 -5.07 22.56
CA SER A 98 4.80 -4.97 22.59
C SER A 98 4.23 -4.60 21.22
N GLU A 99 4.92 -3.73 20.49
CA GLU A 99 4.46 -3.34 19.17
C GLU A 99 4.61 -4.46 18.17
N VAL A 100 5.70 -5.22 18.29
CA VAL A 100 5.88 -6.35 17.40
C VAL A 100 4.80 -7.38 17.65
N ALA A 101 4.48 -7.65 18.91
CA ALA A 101 3.44 -8.61 19.23
C ALA A 101 2.09 -8.14 18.68
N ALA A 102 1.82 -6.86 18.74
CA ALA A 102 0.57 -6.33 18.19
C ALA A 102 0.52 -6.50 16.68
N ALA A 103 1.65 -6.27 16.01
CA ALA A 103 1.70 -6.43 14.57
C ALA A 103 1.49 -7.89 14.17
N GLU A 104 2.04 -8.80 14.95
CA GLU A 104 1.87 -10.22 14.67
C GLU A 104 0.40 -10.62 14.78
N ARG A 105 -0.32 -10.02 15.68
CA ARG A 105 -1.74 -10.32 15.82
C ARG A 105 -2.56 -9.85 14.63
N LEU A 106 -2.01 -8.96 13.82
CA LEU A 106 -2.70 -8.54 12.59
C LEU A 106 -2.62 -9.58 11.49
N GLY A 107 -1.85 -10.64 11.69
CA GLY A 107 -1.84 -11.74 10.73
C GLY A 107 -1.00 -11.50 9.50
N ILE A 108 0.07 -10.73 9.64
CA ILE A 108 0.92 -10.44 8.49
C ILE A 108 1.73 -11.67 8.12
N THR A 109 1.67 -12.04 6.85
CA THR A 109 2.40 -13.19 6.34
C THR A 109 3.44 -12.71 5.35
N PRO A 110 4.71 -13.02 5.58
CA PRO A 110 5.74 -12.59 4.63
C PRO A 110 5.61 -13.30 3.29
N TRP A 111 5.98 -12.62 2.23
CA TRP A 111 5.97 -13.21 0.90
C TRP A 111 7.02 -14.29 0.76
N ALA A 112 8.22 -14.01 1.26
CA ALA A 112 9.32 -14.96 1.15
C ALA A 112 9.34 -15.84 2.36
N PRO A 113 9.80 -17.07 2.23
CA PRO A 113 9.87 -17.94 3.38
C PRO A 113 10.97 -17.58 4.35
N GLU A 114 11.91 -16.72 3.95
CA GLU A 114 12.97 -16.34 4.88
C GLU A 114 12.40 -15.65 6.09
N GLU A 115 13.09 -15.80 7.16
CA GLU A 115 12.71 -15.13 8.38
C GLU A 115 12.86 -13.64 8.26
N LYS A 116 11.82 -12.92 8.70
CA LYS A 116 11.83 -11.47 8.68
C LYS A 116 11.54 -10.99 10.07
N ASP A 117 12.45 -10.22 10.62
CA ASP A 117 12.32 -9.82 12.00
C ASP A 117 12.36 -8.30 12.20
N ARG A 118 12.25 -7.53 11.14
CA ARG A 118 12.22 -6.08 11.24
C ARG A 118 10.84 -5.60 10.79
N TRP A 119 10.29 -4.70 11.56
CA TRP A 119 8.93 -4.19 11.32
C TRP A 119 9.00 -2.74 10.96
N VAL A 120 8.17 -2.32 10.00
CA VAL A 120 8.11 -0.95 9.54
C VAL A 120 6.65 -0.49 9.60
N ARG A 121 6.45 0.72 10.07
CA ARG A 121 5.13 1.35 10.12
C ARG A 121 5.17 2.62 9.30
N ILE A 122 4.20 2.75 8.39
CA ILE A 122 4.01 3.96 7.61
C ILE A 122 2.84 4.71 8.24
N THR A 123 3.11 5.92 8.72
CA THR A 123 2.07 6.77 9.25
C THR A 123 1.61 7.71 8.14
N ALA A 124 0.35 7.63 7.81
CA ALA A 124 -0.19 8.35 6.66
C ALA A 124 -0.27 9.84 6.95
N THR A 125 0.20 10.64 6.01
CA THR A 125 -0.04 12.08 6.02
C THR A 125 -1.03 12.49 4.96
N GLU A 126 -1.21 11.65 3.95
CA GLU A 126 -2.14 11.94 2.88
C GLU A 126 -2.65 10.61 2.33
N VAL A 127 -3.95 10.51 2.12
CA VAL A 127 -4.57 9.33 1.54
C VAL A 127 -5.49 9.80 0.43
N ARG A 128 -5.30 9.23 -0.76
CA ARG A 128 -6.13 9.59 -1.90
C ARG A 128 -6.46 8.33 -2.68
N GLY A 129 -7.67 8.26 -3.17
CA GLY A 129 -8.07 7.14 -3.98
C GLY A 129 -9.13 7.53 -4.98
N ARG A 130 -9.26 6.71 -5.99
CA ARG A 130 -10.27 6.93 -7.01
C ARG A 130 -10.75 5.61 -7.55
N THR A 131 -11.96 5.60 -8.05
CA THR A 131 -12.54 4.47 -8.73
C THR A 131 -13.14 4.95 -10.03
N PHE A 132 -13.19 4.06 -11.01
CA PHE A 132 -13.76 4.41 -12.29
C PHE A 132 -14.24 3.14 -12.97
N GLU A 133 -15.16 3.32 -13.92
CA GLU A 133 -15.69 2.21 -14.67
C GLU A 133 -14.69 1.76 -15.71
N ARG A 134 -14.55 0.47 -15.84
CA ARG A 134 -13.68 -0.09 -16.86
C ARG A 134 -14.43 -0.22 -18.17
N PRO A 135 -13.75 0.01 -19.28
CA PRO A 135 -14.36 -0.27 -20.57
C PRO A 135 -14.67 -1.75 -20.68
N ARG A 136 -15.75 -2.07 -21.36
CA ARG A 136 -16.16 -3.47 -21.53
C ARG A 136 -15.37 -4.06 -22.66
N THR A 137 -14.48 -4.96 -22.31
CA THR A 137 -13.61 -5.52 -23.32
C THR A 137 -14.33 -6.50 -24.23
N ALA A 138 -15.36 -7.14 -23.72
CA ALA A 138 -16.08 -8.10 -24.55
C ALA A 138 -16.67 -7.45 -25.79
N GLU A 139 -16.90 -6.18 -25.73
CA GLU A 139 -17.50 -5.50 -26.85
C GLU A 139 -16.57 -5.36 -28.02
N ARG A 140 -15.32 -5.56 -27.79
CA ARG A 140 -14.38 -5.44 -28.87
C ARG A 140 -14.12 -6.74 -29.58
N GLY A 141 -14.64 -7.80 -29.03
CA GLY A 141 -14.37 -9.13 -29.50
C GLY A 141 -14.97 -9.44 -30.78
#